data_3aa9e4c211b7836641caa3f77433bdce
#
_entry.id   3aa9e4c211b7836641caa3f77433bdce
#
_cell.length_a   1.000
_cell.length_b   1.000
_cell.length_c   1.000
_cell.angle_alpha   90.00
_cell.angle_beta   90.00
_cell.angle_gamma   90.00
#
_symmetry.space_group_name_H-M   'P 1'
#
loop_
_entity.id
_entity.type
_entity.pdbx_description
1 polymer ?
#
loop_
_entity_poly.entity_id
_entity_poly.type
_entity_poly.pdbx_seq_one_letter_code
_entity_poly.pdbx_strand_id
1 'polypeptide(L)'
;KRLYGNMEFHCDGKCAVFCLTNDVIAETGASEDDLDGVSAMVRQVEGVLLGFTLREREGGVWKVSMRATNPADASVVCAKFGGGGHKGAAGCSLTGELEDVKARVVAACGEAIKALENK
;
A
#
# COMPACT_ATOMS: atom_id res chain seq x y z
N LYS A 1 3.03 4.95 -17.21
CA LYS A 1 2.36 6.07 -17.66
C LYS A 1 1.07 6.32 -16.99
N ARG A 2 0.17 5.39 -17.11
CA ARG A 2 -1.12 5.55 -16.49
C ARG A 2 -1.15 5.17 -15.05
N LEU A 3 -0.08 4.54 -14.56
CA LEU A 3 -0.06 4.01 -13.20
C LEU A 3 -0.31 5.09 -12.16
N TYR A 4 0.30 6.27 -12.36
CA TYR A 4 0.18 7.34 -11.36
C TYR A 4 -1.22 7.91 -11.24
N GLY A 5 -2.01 7.82 -12.32
CA GLY A 5 -3.35 8.36 -12.31
C GLY A 5 -4.31 7.62 -11.41
N ASN A 6 -3.91 6.44 -10.93
CA ASN A 6 -4.78 5.61 -10.10
C ASN A 6 -4.43 5.67 -8.62
N MET A 7 -3.53 6.57 -8.22
CA MET A 7 -3.16 6.72 -6.82
C MET A 7 -4.26 7.43 -6.05
N GLU A 8 -4.64 6.85 -4.92
CA GLU A 8 -5.64 7.44 -4.04
C GLU A 8 -4.99 7.86 -2.75
N PHE A 9 -5.50 8.94 -2.16
CA PHE A 9 -4.98 9.46 -0.90
C PHE A 9 -6.04 9.37 0.18
N HIS A 10 -5.59 9.05 1.39
CA HIS A 10 -6.44 8.91 2.57
C HIS A 10 -5.73 9.53 3.76
N CYS A 11 -6.43 9.67 4.89
CA CYS A 11 -5.85 10.17 6.14
C CYS A 11 -5.22 11.55 5.93
N ASP A 12 -5.95 12.45 5.30
CA ASP A 12 -5.48 13.82 5.05
C ASP A 12 -4.19 13.85 4.25
N GLY A 13 -4.06 12.93 3.30
CA GLY A 13 -2.89 12.87 2.43
C GLY A 13 -1.69 12.15 3.01
N LYS A 14 -1.81 11.60 4.21
CA LYS A 14 -0.69 10.90 4.86
C LYS A 14 -0.61 9.43 4.48
N CYS A 15 -1.63 8.91 3.82
CA CYS A 15 -1.66 7.53 3.35
C CYS A 15 -1.97 7.54 1.86
N ALA A 16 -1.27 6.73 1.09
CA ALA A 16 -1.51 6.61 -0.34
C ALA A 16 -1.65 5.15 -0.72
N VAL A 17 -2.57 4.85 -1.63
CA VAL A 17 -2.76 3.49 -2.10
C VAL A 17 -2.82 3.45 -3.61
N PHE A 18 -2.25 2.40 -4.17
CA PHE A 18 -2.20 2.17 -5.60
C PHE A 18 -2.66 0.75 -5.87
N CYS A 19 -3.76 0.60 -6.64
CA CYS A 19 -4.33 -0.71 -6.92
C CYS A 19 -3.82 -1.22 -8.26
N LEU A 20 -3.24 -2.40 -8.26
CA LEU A 20 -2.67 -3.03 -9.43
C LEU A 20 -3.46 -4.29 -9.76
N THR A 21 -4.57 -4.09 -10.45
CA THR A 21 -5.39 -5.22 -10.93
C THR A 21 -4.73 -5.82 -12.15
N ASN A 22 -5.12 -7.05 -12.49
CA ASN A 22 -4.61 -7.69 -13.70
C ASN A 22 -4.97 -6.88 -14.94
N ASP A 23 -6.12 -6.23 -14.95
CA ASP A 23 -6.53 -5.40 -16.08
C ASP A 23 -5.60 -4.19 -16.23
N VAL A 24 -5.28 -3.52 -15.11
CA VAL A 24 -4.37 -2.37 -15.16
C VAL A 24 -2.99 -2.80 -15.64
N ILE A 25 -2.50 -3.91 -15.12
CA ILE A 25 -1.18 -4.41 -15.51
C ILE A 25 -1.15 -4.74 -17.00
N ALA A 26 -2.21 -5.39 -17.49
CA ALA A 26 -2.30 -5.74 -18.91
C ALA A 26 -2.36 -4.51 -19.79
N GLU A 27 -3.13 -3.49 -19.38
CA GLU A 27 -3.28 -2.26 -20.15
C GLU A 27 -1.97 -1.48 -20.25
N THR A 28 -1.21 -1.45 -19.17
CA THR A 28 0.00 -0.64 -19.13
C THR A 28 1.22 -1.39 -19.66
N GLY A 29 1.16 -2.73 -19.72
CA GLY A 29 2.32 -3.53 -20.11
C GLY A 29 3.44 -3.50 -19.07
N ALA A 30 3.11 -3.19 -17.82
CA ALA A 30 4.12 -3.06 -16.77
C ALA A 30 4.79 -4.40 -16.48
N SER A 31 6.12 -4.36 -16.29
CA SER A 31 6.90 -5.51 -15.90
C SER A 31 6.92 -5.64 -14.38
N GLU A 32 7.46 -6.75 -13.89
CA GLU A 32 7.63 -6.92 -12.43
C GLU A 32 8.51 -5.81 -11.86
N ASP A 33 9.55 -5.43 -12.59
CA ASP A 33 10.43 -4.36 -12.12
C ASP A 33 9.67 -3.04 -12.03
N ASP A 34 8.79 -2.76 -13.00
CA ASP A 34 7.96 -1.56 -12.96
C ASP A 34 7.07 -1.54 -11.74
N LEU A 35 6.49 -2.70 -11.40
CA LEU A 35 5.58 -2.79 -10.26
C LEU A 35 6.33 -2.58 -8.94
N ASP A 36 7.53 -3.11 -8.84
CA ASP A 36 8.37 -2.90 -7.66
C ASP A 36 8.73 -1.42 -7.53
N GLY A 37 9.01 -0.77 -8.66
CA GLY A 37 9.31 0.66 -8.66
C GLY A 37 8.15 1.51 -8.18
N VAL A 38 6.93 1.14 -8.54
CA VAL A 38 5.74 1.85 -8.09
C VAL A 38 5.64 1.78 -6.56
N SER A 39 5.84 0.58 -5.99
CA SER A 39 5.78 0.42 -4.53
C SER A 39 6.76 1.37 -3.83
N ALA A 40 7.98 1.47 -4.36
CA ALA A 40 9.00 2.32 -3.76
C ALA A 40 8.65 3.81 -3.93
N MET A 41 7.98 4.17 -5.02
CA MET A 41 7.68 5.58 -5.31
C MET A 41 6.53 6.15 -4.51
N VAL A 42 5.64 5.28 -4.03
CA VAL A 42 4.43 5.77 -3.34
C VAL A 42 4.80 6.63 -2.13
N ARG A 43 5.85 6.26 -1.40
CA ARG A 43 6.25 7.01 -0.22
C ARG A 43 6.98 8.32 -0.55
N GLN A 44 7.37 8.53 -1.82
CA GLN A 44 8.10 9.74 -2.21
C GLN A 44 7.17 10.92 -2.43
N VAL A 45 5.87 10.68 -2.44
CA VAL A 45 4.92 11.77 -2.55
C VAL A 45 4.95 12.58 -1.26
N GLU A 46 5.05 13.89 -1.40
CA GLU A 46 5.19 14.78 -0.24
C GLU A 46 4.01 14.61 0.72
N GLY A 47 4.31 14.48 2.01
CA GLY A 47 3.31 14.36 3.04
C GLY A 47 2.85 12.94 3.33
N VAL A 48 3.21 11.97 2.48
CA VAL A 48 2.80 10.59 2.69
C VAL A 48 3.71 9.92 3.71
N LEU A 49 3.10 9.35 4.75
CA LEU A 49 3.82 8.61 5.77
C LEU A 49 3.77 7.10 5.52
N LEU A 50 2.64 6.61 5.01
CA LEU A 50 2.47 5.20 4.68
C LEU A 50 1.86 5.11 3.29
N GLY A 51 2.52 4.36 2.41
CA GLY A 51 2.00 4.12 1.09
C GLY A 51 2.06 2.64 0.76
N PHE A 52 1.08 2.16 0.02
CA PHE A 52 1.09 0.74 -0.32
C PHE A 52 0.43 0.48 -1.66
N THR A 53 0.84 -0.65 -2.25
CA THR A 53 0.20 -1.16 -3.44
C THR A 53 -0.61 -2.40 -3.07
N LEU A 54 -1.72 -2.57 -3.78
CA LEU A 54 -2.53 -3.78 -3.71
C LEU A 54 -2.44 -4.45 -5.06
N ARG A 55 -1.75 -5.59 -5.12
CA ARG A 55 -1.58 -6.31 -6.36
C ARG A 55 -2.45 -7.55 -6.39
N GLU A 56 -3.23 -7.67 -7.45
CA GLU A 56 -4.13 -8.81 -7.62
C GLU A 56 -3.36 -10.10 -7.83
N ARG A 57 -3.75 -11.14 -7.11
CA ARG A 57 -3.22 -12.49 -7.24
C ARG A 57 -4.38 -13.44 -7.46
N GLU A 58 -4.06 -14.70 -7.74
CA GLU A 58 -5.08 -15.72 -7.96
C GLU A 58 -5.88 -15.99 -6.69
N GLY A 59 -7.13 -16.39 -6.86
CA GLY A 59 -7.95 -16.83 -5.75
C GLY A 59 -8.47 -15.71 -4.86
N GLY A 60 -8.57 -14.50 -5.39
CA GLY A 60 -9.08 -13.37 -4.60
C GLY A 60 -8.09 -12.86 -3.58
N VAL A 61 -6.81 -13.17 -3.77
CA VAL A 61 -5.75 -12.73 -2.87
C VAL A 61 -5.16 -11.42 -3.38
N TRP A 62 -4.88 -10.51 -2.46
CA TRP A 62 -4.26 -9.23 -2.76
C TRP A 62 -2.95 -9.12 -1.98
N LYS A 63 -1.88 -8.91 -2.73
CA LYS A 63 -0.55 -8.72 -2.12
C LYS A 63 -0.38 -7.25 -1.79
N VAL A 64 -0.10 -6.97 -0.52
CA VAL A 64 0.19 -5.62 -0.05
C VAL A 64 1.70 -5.45 0.00
N SER A 65 2.21 -4.41 -0.66
CA SER A 65 3.60 -3.99 -0.53
C SER A 65 3.57 -2.59 0.03
N MET A 66 4.07 -2.42 1.25
CA MET A 66 3.94 -1.16 1.98
C MET A 66 5.31 -0.52 2.19
N ARG A 67 5.33 0.79 2.07
CA ARG A 67 6.52 1.61 2.33
C ARG A 67 6.16 2.68 3.33
N ALA A 68 7.11 3.02 4.18
CA ALA A 68 6.89 4.02 5.22
C ALA A 68 8.01 5.04 5.23
N THR A 69 7.64 6.28 5.55
CA THR A 69 8.58 7.36 5.80
C THR A 69 8.63 7.56 7.30
N ASN A 70 9.84 7.66 7.85
CA ASN A 70 10.03 7.88 9.29
C ASN A 70 9.18 9.07 9.73
N PRO A 71 8.43 9.00 10.83
CA PRO A 71 8.47 8.00 11.90
C PRO A 71 7.49 6.82 11.75
N ALA A 72 6.79 6.71 10.63
CA ALA A 72 5.84 5.63 10.43
C ALA A 72 6.56 4.29 10.26
N ASP A 73 5.86 3.19 10.57
CA ASP A 73 6.43 1.85 10.58
C ASP A 73 5.53 0.90 9.80
N ALA A 74 5.97 0.50 8.61
CA ALA A 74 5.21 -0.38 7.76
C ALA A 74 5.05 -1.78 8.37
N SER A 75 6.05 -2.24 9.10
CA SER A 75 6.00 -3.59 9.67
C SER A 75 4.90 -3.73 10.72
N VAL A 76 4.65 -2.68 11.49
CA VAL A 76 3.58 -2.70 12.49
C VAL A 76 2.23 -2.87 11.81
N VAL A 77 2.01 -2.15 10.72
CA VAL A 77 0.74 -2.25 10.00
C VAL A 77 0.58 -3.62 9.37
N CYS A 78 1.59 -4.10 8.66
CA CYS A 78 1.50 -5.38 7.98
C CYS A 78 1.38 -6.56 8.95
N ALA A 79 1.94 -6.43 10.15
CA ALA A 79 1.83 -7.48 11.16
C ALA A 79 0.38 -7.73 11.57
N LYS A 80 -0.47 -6.72 11.48
CA LYS A 80 -1.90 -6.87 11.82
C LYS A 80 -2.59 -7.86 10.89
N PHE A 81 -2.03 -8.09 9.72
CA PHE A 81 -2.60 -8.99 8.71
C PHE A 81 -1.73 -10.23 8.51
N GLY A 82 -0.88 -10.53 9.49
CA GLY A 82 -0.08 -11.75 9.44
C GLY A 82 1.19 -11.61 8.63
N GLY A 83 1.53 -10.43 8.19
CA GLY A 83 2.74 -10.18 7.41
C GLY A 83 3.86 -9.63 8.26
N GLY A 84 4.81 -8.99 7.62
CA GLY A 84 5.95 -8.40 8.31
C GLY A 84 6.95 -7.81 7.36
N GLY A 85 8.09 -7.45 7.91
CA GLY A 85 9.18 -6.85 7.14
C GLY A 85 9.97 -5.89 8.00
N HIS A 86 10.39 -4.81 7.39
CA HIS A 86 11.17 -3.77 8.05
C HIS A 86 10.33 -2.51 8.23
N LYS A 87 10.82 -1.61 9.06
CA LYS A 87 10.11 -0.37 9.35
C LYS A 87 9.76 0.38 8.08
N GLY A 88 10.70 0.49 7.15
CA GLY A 88 10.50 1.24 5.91
C GLY A 88 9.85 0.46 4.79
N ALA A 89 9.77 -0.87 4.89
CA ALA A 89 9.27 -1.70 3.80
C ALA A 89 8.78 -3.03 4.35
N ALA A 90 7.51 -3.34 4.16
CA ALA A 90 6.90 -4.55 4.68
C ALA A 90 5.81 -5.03 3.72
N GLY A 91 5.34 -6.25 3.93
CA GLY A 91 4.32 -6.81 3.08
C GLY A 91 3.39 -7.75 3.82
N CYS A 92 2.23 -7.97 3.24
CA CYS A 92 1.25 -8.92 3.74
C CYS A 92 0.31 -9.29 2.60
N SER A 93 -0.59 -10.22 2.87
CA SER A 93 -1.59 -10.62 1.88
C SER A 93 -2.95 -10.71 2.56
N LEU A 94 -3.98 -10.28 1.86
CA LEU A 94 -5.35 -10.37 2.33
C LEU A 94 -6.20 -10.99 1.23
N THR A 95 -7.31 -11.61 1.64
CA THR A 95 -8.24 -12.23 0.71
C THR A 95 -9.57 -11.50 0.80
N GLY A 96 -10.23 -11.26 -0.33
CA GLY A 96 -11.55 -10.64 -0.36
C GLY A 96 -11.73 -9.72 -1.55
N GLU A 97 -12.83 -8.98 -1.52
CA GLU A 97 -13.11 -7.98 -2.53
C GLU A 97 -12.14 -6.81 -2.38
N LEU A 98 -11.74 -6.25 -3.53
CA LEU A 98 -10.76 -5.16 -3.53
C LEU A 98 -11.14 -4.01 -2.59
N GLU A 99 -12.38 -3.55 -2.66
CA GLU A 99 -12.78 -2.40 -1.85
C GLU A 99 -12.76 -2.70 -0.35
N ASP A 100 -13.09 -3.93 0.03
CA ASP A 100 -13.02 -4.33 1.44
C ASP A 100 -11.58 -4.45 1.90
N VAL A 101 -10.73 -5.07 1.10
CA VAL A 101 -9.31 -5.22 1.43
C VAL A 101 -8.67 -3.85 1.56
N LYS A 102 -8.94 -2.97 0.59
CA LYS A 102 -8.39 -1.61 0.62
C LYS A 102 -8.81 -0.88 1.88
N ALA A 103 -10.10 -0.95 2.22
CA ALA A 103 -10.62 -0.25 3.39
C ALA A 103 -9.97 -0.75 4.68
N ARG A 104 -9.75 -2.07 4.78
CA ARG A 104 -9.12 -2.64 5.97
C ARG A 104 -7.68 -2.17 6.13
N VAL A 105 -6.92 -2.13 5.05
CA VAL A 105 -5.53 -1.69 5.13
C VAL A 105 -5.45 -0.19 5.39
N VAL A 106 -6.31 0.60 4.72
CA VAL A 106 -6.36 2.05 4.96
C VAL A 106 -6.70 2.34 6.42
N ALA A 107 -7.66 1.61 6.99
CA ALA A 107 -8.04 1.81 8.38
C ALA A 107 -6.86 1.52 9.32
N ALA A 108 -6.11 0.47 9.03
CA ALA A 108 -4.94 0.13 9.85
C ALA A 108 -3.85 1.21 9.72
N CYS A 109 -3.65 1.74 8.52
CA CYS A 109 -2.73 2.85 8.32
C CYS A 109 -3.19 4.07 9.11
N GLY A 110 -4.48 4.38 9.08
CA GLY A 110 -5.03 5.51 9.81
C GLY A 110 -4.81 5.40 11.30
N GLU A 111 -4.99 4.21 11.86
CA GLU A 111 -4.74 3.98 13.28
C GLU A 111 -3.27 4.19 13.63
N ALA A 112 -2.37 3.69 12.77
CA ALA A 112 -0.95 3.83 13.01
C ALA A 112 -0.52 5.30 12.96
N ILE A 113 -1.06 6.06 12.00
CA ILE A 113 -0.75 7.48 11.87
C ILE A 113 -1.29 8.25 13.08
N LYS A 114 -2.51 7.93 13.50
CA LYS A 114 -3.11 8.58 14.66
C LYS A 114 -2.28 8.33 15.91
N ALA A 115 -1.77 7.11 16.07
CA ALA A 115 -0.94 6.77 17.22
C ALA A 115 0.34 7.61 17.26
N LEU A 116 0.90 7.92 16.08
CA LEU A 116 2.07 8.80 16.01
C LEU A 116 1.75 10.22 16.47
N GLU A 117 0.57 10.70 16.09
CA GLU A 117 0.16 12.07 16.42
C GLU A 117 -0.15 12.25 17.89
N ASN A 118 -0.45 11.16 18.57
CA ASN A 118 -0.81 11.21 19.99
C ASN A 118 0.37 11.05 20.93
N LYS A 119 1.59 11.02 20.39
CA LYS A 119 2.80 10.88 21.20
C LYS A 119 3.39 12.22 21.62
#